data_04bb0a65c635bd6f98d1959bebe9a5d6
#
_entry.id   04bb0a65c635bd6f98d1959bebe9a5d6
#
_cell.length_a   1.000
_cell.length_b   1.000
_cell.length_c   1.000
_cell.angle_alpha   90.00
_cell.angle_beta   90.00
_cell.angle_gamma   90.00
#
_symmetry.space_group_name_H-M   'P 1'
#
loop_
_entity.id
_entity.type
_entity.pdbx_description
1 polymer ?
#
loop_
_entity_poly.entity_id
_entity_poly.type
_entity_poly.pdbx_seq_one_letter_code
_entity_poly.pdbx_strand_id
1 'polypeptide(L)'
;MKKVGVLVLIIALFTAFAQDAYSQINRNKIRKNNKNIANFRGNKGTFKRNVYNAIGISLNAFNYYGDLSPTAKKLSTDLSFTRPAIGGSFVHRFGPRYQLVASFTLGGIKGSDSESADPNDKDAAYRYVRNLSFRNRIQELSVVGQVDLFENQATYISRVRWTPYVYAGVAVFHHNPQAQVPDTDLQGNSLSNAGEWVDLKPLKTEGKDYKLIQAAIPFGIGARFRINELMDISGEFGFRYTFTDYLDDVSYNYVDFATLDGELAKAMAYRSNEVAPGASTKVDEILADPFTADGYTTVRGYGRAGDQRGTDAKDLYTVTTVRLTYIINRNYHRAKFR
;
A
#
# COMPACT_ATOMS: atom_id res chain seq x y z
N MET A 1 -22.28 6.47 11.99
CA MET A 1 -23.27 5.55 11.42
C MET A 1 -22.92 5.05 10.01
N LYS A 2 -22.34 5.85 9.09
CA LYS A 2 -21.95 5.40 7.73
C LYS A 2 -20.83 4.34 7.69
N LYS A 3 -19.88 4.38 8.64
CA LYS A 3 -18.75 3.42 8.70
C LYS A 3 -19.17 2.00 9.11
N VAL A 4 -20.21 1.85 9.94
CA VAL A 4 -20.75 0.55 10.35
C VAL A 4 -21.49 -0.13 9.19
N GLY A 5 -22.15 0.64 8.33
CA GLY A 5 -22.89 0.10 7.18
C GLY A 5 -21.98 -0.56 6.13
N VAL A 6 -20.81 0.00 5.88
CA VAL A 6 -19.82 -0.58 4.92
C VAL A 6 -19.23 -1.88 5.47
N LEU A 7 -18.90 -1.93 6.77
CA LEU A 7 -18.40 -3.15 7.41
C LEU A 7 -19.45 -4.27 7.38
N VAL A 8 -20.72 -3.94 7.66
CA VAL A 8 -21.83 -4.89 7.61
C VAL A 8 -22.06 -5.39 6.16
N LEU A 9 -21.92 -4.52 5.17
CA LEU A 9 -22.05 -4.90 3.76
C LEU A 9 -20.92 -5.85 3.31
N ILE A 10 -19.70 -5.60 3.76
CA ILE A 10 -18.55 -6.48 3.49
C ILE A 10 -18.73 -7.83 4.18
N ILE A 11 -19.17 -7.85 5.44
CA ILE A 11 -19.45 -9.09 6.18
C ILE A 11 -20.62 -9.84 5.54
N ALA A 12 -21.68 -9.17 5.10
CA ALA A 12 -22.81 -9.79 4.42
C ALA A 12 -22.43 -10.37 3.06
N LEU A 13 -21.56 -9.70 2.30
CA LEU A 13 -20.96 -10.25 1.09
C LEU A 13 -20.11 -11.50 1.38
N PHE A 14 -19.25 -11.46 2.39
CA PHE A 14 -18.46 -12.62 2.80
C PHE A 14 -19.33 -13.79 3.28
N THR A 15 -20.40 -13.55 4.03
CA THR A 15 -21.32 -14.61 4.50
C THR A 15 -22.15 -15.21 3.36
N ALA A 16 -22.60 -14.41 2.39
CA ALA A 16 -23.30 -14.90 1.21
C ALA A 16 -22.43 -15.84 0.36
N PHE A 17 -21.13 -15.51 0.21
CA PHE A 17 -20.17 -16.39 -0.48
C PHE A 17 -19.74 -17.59 0.38
N ALA A 18 -19.79 -17.50 1.72
CA ALA A 18 -19.43 -18.60 2.61
C ALA A 18 -20.47 -19.75 2.58
N GLN A 19 -21.75 -19.44 2.34
CA GLN A 19 -22.78 -20.47 2.24
C GLN A 19 -22.57 -21.41 1.04
N ASP A 20 -22.12 -20.89 -0.10
CA ASP A 20 -21.77 -21.72 -1.27
C ASP A 20 -20.47 -22.53 -1.03
N ALA A 21 -19.57 -22.06 -0.18
CA ALA A 21 -18.35 -22.78 0.18
C ALA A 21 -18.63 -24.01 1.04
N TYR A 22 -19.58 -23.95 1.97
CA TYR A 22 -19.98 -25.09 2.81
C TYR A 22 -20.57 -26.25 1.99
N SER A 23 -21.29 -25.96 0.92
CA SER A 23 -21.87 -27.00 0.03
C SER A 23 -20.80 -27.76 -0.78
N GLN A 24 -19.61 -27.19 -0.93
CA GLN A 24 -18.51 -27.80 -1.72
C GLN A 24 -17.53 -28.63 -0.89
N ILE A 25 -17.52 -28.47 0.46
CA ILE A 25 -16.73 -29.30 1.37
C ILE A 25 -17.46 -30.63 1.63
N ASN A 26 -17.67 -31.42 0.58
CA ASN A 26 -18.15 -32.78 0.75
C ASN A 26 -16.99 -33.67 1.19
N ARG A 27 -16.95 -34.02 2.50
CA ARG A 27 -15.91 -34.87 3.11
C ARG A 27 -15.66 -36.19 2.34
N ASN A 28 -16.67 -36.71 1.68
CA ASN A 28 -16.54 -37.91 0.86
C ASN A 28 -15.77 -37.66 -0.44
N LYS A 29 -15.91 -36.47 -1.04
CA LYS A 29 -15.10 -36.05 -2.20
C LYS A 29 -13.64 -35.83 -1.83
N ILE A 30 -13.40 -35.21 -0.65
CA ILE A 30 -12.03 -35.02 -0.12
C ILE A 30 -11.38 -36.37 0.17
N ARG A 31 -12.10 -37.31 0.80
CA ARG A 31 -11.58 -38.66 1.07
C ARG A 31 -11.28 -39.45 -0.21
N LYS A 32 -12.12 -39.30 -1.23
CA LYS A 32 -11.91 -39.93 -2.55
C LYS A 32 -10.73 -39.33 -3.29
N ASN A 33 -10.57 -38.00 -3.21
CA ASN A 33 -9.41 -37.32 -3.78
C ASN A 33 -8.12 -37.66 -3.03
N ASN A 34 -8.13 -37.73 -1.69
CA ASN A 34 -6.95 -38.15 -0.91
C ASN A 34 -6.54 -39.59 -1.17
N LYS A 35 -7.48 -40.52 -1.37
CA LYS A 35 -7.18 -41.91 -1.82
C LYS A 35 -6.57 -41.92 -3.21
N ASN A 36 -7.07 -41.11 -4.13
CA ASN A 36 -6.51 -41.00 -5.47
C ASN A 36 -5.10 -40.37 -5.48
N ILE A 37 -4.82 -39.48 -4.55
CA ILE A 37 -3.48 -38.87 -4.35
C ILE A 37 -2.50 -39.92 -3.80
N ALA A 38 -2.92 -40.71 -2.81
CA ALA A 38 -2.08 -41.77 -2.22
C ALA A 38 -1.71 -42.89 -3.24
N ASN A 39 -2.58 -43.13 -4.24
CA ASN A 39 -2.36 -44.09 -5.30
C ASN A 39 -1.71 -43.48 -6.55
N PHE A 40 -1.39 -42.18 -6.52
CA PHE A 40 -0.88 -41.46 -7.68
C PHE A 40 0.63 -41.64 -7.85
N ARG A 41 1.03 -42.74 -8.45
CA ARG A 41 2.39 -42.94 -8.98
C ARG A 41 2.54 -42.14 -10.29
N GLY A 42 3.01 -40.88 -10.14
CA GLY A 42 3.78 -40.19 -11.14
C GLY A 42 3.30 -40.18 -12.60
N ASN A 43 2.04 -39.87 -12.87
CA ASN A 43 1.66 -39.63 -14.26
C ASN A 43 2.01 -38.19 -14.64
N LYS A 44 3.10 -37.99 -15.40
CA LYS A 44 3.60 -36.69 -15.91
C LYS A 44 2.55 -35.85 -16.65
N GLY A 45 1.34 -36.39 -16.90
CA GLY A 45 0.24 -35.74 -17.59
C GLY A 45 -0.54 -34.70 -16.73
N THR A 46 -0.53 -34.82 -15.39
CA THR A 46 -1.35 -33.95 -14.51
C THR A 46 -0.81 -32.55 -14.41
N PHE A 47 0.52 -32.40 -14.38
CA PHE A 47 1.17 -31.08 -14.40
C PHE A 47 0.88 -30.30 -15.69
N LYS A 48 0.72 -30.96 -16.83
CA LYS A 48 0.45 -30.33 -18.12
C LYS A 48 -1.01 -29.86 -18.27
N ARG A 49 -1.95 -30.37 -17.46
CA ARG A 49 -3.38 -30.14 -17.66
C ARG A 49 -3.85 -28.73 -17.16
N ASN A 50 -3.13 -28.13 -16.23
CA ASN A 50 -3.49 -26.84 -15.67
C ASN A 50 -2.39 -25.80 -15.87
N VAL A 51 -1.72 -25.83 -17.01
CA VAL A 51 -0.72 -24.83 -17.42
C VAL A 51 -1.38 -23.88 -18.42
N TYR A 52 -1.36 -22.60 -18.11
CA TYR A 52 -1.88 -21.56 -19.00
C TYR A 52 -1.23 -20.21 -18.73
N ASN A 53 -1.31 -19.34 -19.72
CA ASN A 53 -0.99 -17.94 -19.60
C ASN A 53 -2.27 -17.12 -19.56
N ALA A 54 -2.24 -16.02 -18.81
CA ALA A 54 -3.35 -15.10 -18.76
C ALA A 54 -2.82 -13.67 -18.64
N ILE A 55 -3.63 -12.72 -19.07
CA ILE A 55 -3.43 -11.30 -18.86
C ILE A 55 -4.53 -10.77 -17.95
N GLY A 56 -4.22 -9.75 -17.19
CA GLY A 56 -5.18 -9.15 -16.25
C GLY A 56 -5.04 -7.65 -16.15
N ILE A 57 -6.15 -7.03 -15.82
CA ILE A 57 -6.22 -5.63 -15.41
C ILE A 57 -6.66 -5.57 -13.96
N SER A 58 -6.18 -4.61 -13.20
CA SER A 58 -6.51 -4.46 -11.79
C SER A 58 -6.83 -3.03 -11.40
N LEU A 59 -7.79 -2.91 -10.50
CA LEU A 59 -8.02 -1.72 -9.70
C LEU A 59 -7.45 -1.98 -8.32
N ASN A 60 -6.68 -1.03 -7.82
CA ASN A 60 -5.99 -1.16 -6.55
C ASN A 60 -6.32 0.02 -5.67
N ALA A 61 -6.22 -0.19 -4.36
CA ALA A 61 -6.33 0.84 -3.34
C ALA A 61 -5.07 0.78 -2.47
N PHE A 62 -4.31 1.87 -2.43
CA PHE A 62 -3.09 2.00 -1.66
C PHE A 62 -3.35 2.75 -0.37
N ASN A 63 -2.82 2.25 0.75
CA ASN A 63 -2.81 2.92 2.05
C ASN A 63 -1.39 2.94 2.58
N TYR A 64 -0.93 4.11 3.00
CA TYR A 64 0.37 4.34 3.57
C TYR A 64 0.38 4.09 5.08
N TYR A 65 1.50 3.55 5.59
CA TYR A 65 1.80 3.37 7.00
C TYR A 65 3.25 3.75 7.25
N GLY A 66 3.46 4.82 7.98
CA GLY A 66 4.75 5.40 8.35
C GLY A 66 4.51 6.62 9.26
N ASP A 67 5.45 7.55 9.30
CA ASP A 67 5.47 8.66 10.24
C ASP A 67 4.28 9.64 10.10
N LEU A 68 3.74 9.80 8.90
CA LEU A 68 2.62 10.69 8.59
C LEU A 68 1.27 9.93 8.44
N SER A 69 1.21 8.69 8.93
CA SER A 69 -0.02 7.91 8.94
C SER A 69 -0.77 8.03 10.27
N PRO A 70 -2.09 7.72 10.32
CA PRO A 70 -2.81 7.60 11.58
C PRO A 70 -2.12 6.63 12.52
N THR A 71 -1.97 7.00 13.80
CA THR A 71 -1.28 6.20 14.81
C THR A 71 -1.77 4.76 14.80
N ALA A 72 -0.87 3.81 14.70
CA ALA A 72 -1.08 2.37 14.52
C ALA A 72 -1.76 1.64 15.69
N LYS A 73 -2.32 2.35 16.69
CA LYS A 73 -3.07 1.73 17.81
C LYS A 73 -4.34 1.00 17.37
N LYS A 74 -4.78 1.21 16.13
CA LYS A 74 -5.85 0.43 15.47
C LYS A 74 -5.47 0.32 14.01
N LEU A 75 -5.66 -0.84 13.38
CA LEU A 75 -5.67 -1.00 11.93
C LEU A 75 -6.72 -0.01 11.37
N SER A 76 -6.35 1.25 11.35
CA SER A 76 -7.19 2.31 10.84
C SER A 76 -7.04 2.29 9.34
N THR A 77 -7.90 1.55 8.68
CA THR A 77 -8.20 1.79 7.28
C THR A 77 -8.97 3.11 7.21
N ASP A 78 -8.27 4.22 7.44
CA ASP A 78 -8.88 5.51 7.19
C ASP A 78 -9.01 5.66 5.69
N LEU A 79 -10.24 5.57 5.20
CA LEU A 79 -10.57 5.69 3.78
C LEU A 79 -10.12 7.03 3.19
N SER A 80 -9.89 8.05 4.02
CA SER A 80 -9.42 9.37 3.57
C SER A 80 -8.00 9.32 3.00
N PHE A 81 -7.16 8.38 3.46
CA PHE A 81 -5.80 8.16 2.96
C PHE A 81 -5.71 7.12 1.85
N THR A 82 -6.83 6.43 1.55
CA THR A 82 -6.87 5.45 0.46
C THR A 82 -6.77 6.14 -0.89
N ARG A 83 -5.79 5.75 -1.69
CA ARG A 83 -5.58 6.27 -3.04
C ARG A 83 -5.80 5.20 -4.09
N PRO A 84 -6.58 5.50 -5.14
CA PRO A 84 -6.81 4.56 -6.23
C PRO A 84 -5.54 4.38 -7.06
N ALA A 85 -5.39 3.16 -7.59
CA ALA A 85 -4.31 2.80 -8.49
C ALA A 85 -4.84 1.82 -9.54
N ILE A 86 -4.19 1.79 -10.69
CA ILE A 86 -4.50 0.89 -11.80
C ILE A 86 -3.29 0.02 -12.11
N GLY A 87 -3.53 -1.20 -12.61
CA GLY A 87 -2.43 -2.09 -12.97
C GLY A 87 -2.77 -3.04 -14.10
N GLY A 88 -1.71 -3.49 -14.76
CA GLY A 88 -1.73 -4.58 -15.72
C GLY A 88 -0.91 -5.75 -15.21
N SER A 89 -1.28 -6.98 -15.54
CA SER A 89 -0.57 -8.16 -15.09
C SER A 89 -0.50 -9.25 -16.15
N PHE A 90 0.58 -10.01 -16.10
CA PHE A 90 0.76 -11.26 -16.81
C PHE A 90 0.85 -12.39 -15.81
N VAL A 91 0.08 -13.44 -16.02
CA VAL A 91 0.00 -14.61 -15.15
C VAL A 91 0.46 -15.82 -15.90
N HIS A 92 1.41 -16.56 -15.32
CA HIS A 92 1.80 -17.88 -15.78
C HIS A 92 1.49 -18.93 -14.73
N ARG A 93 0.61 -19.85 -15.02
CA ARG A 93 0.29 -20.98 -14.14
C ARG A 93 1.10 -22.20 -14.53
N PHE A 94 1.82 -22.78 -13.54
CA PHE A 94 2.70 -23.93 -13.74
C PHE A 94 2.01 -25.28 -13.52
N GLY A 95 0.86 -25.28 -12.83
CA GLY A 95 0.19 -26.54 -12.47
C GLY A 95 -0.97 -26.34 -11.49
N PRO A 96 -1.30 -27.37 -10.70
CA PRO A 96 -2.51 -27.35 -9.87
C PRO A 96 -2.50 -26.32 -8.74
N ARG A 97 -1.32 -25.90 -8.24
CA ARG A 97 -1.19 -25.01 -7.07
C ARG A 97 -0.42 -23.72 -7.31
N TYR A 98 0.50 -23.70 -8.27
CA TYR A 98 1.49 -22.63 -8.36
C TYR A 98 1.25 -21.76 -9.58
N GLN A 99 1.36 -20.46 -9.38
CA GLN A 99 1.42 -19.51 -10.48
C GLN A 99 2.36 -18.35 -10.16
N LEU A 100 2.91 -17.77 -11.20
CA LEU A 100 3.70 -16.54 -11.16
C LEU A 100 2.88 -15.41 -11.75
N VAL A 101 2.90 -14.26 -11.07
CA VAL A 101 2.24 -13.05 -11.54
C VAL A 101 3.28 -11.94 -11.62
N ALA A 102 3.50 -11.44 -12.83
CA ALA A 102 4.24 -10.21 -13.07
C ALA A 102 3.23 -9.08 -13.26
N SER A 103 3.35 -7.98 -12.51
CA SER A 103 2.42 -6.86 -12.59
C SER A 103 3.13 -5.52 -12.59
N PHE A 104 2.56 -4.58 -13.34
CA PHE A 104 2.95 -3.18 -13.31
C PHE A 104 1.76 -2.36 -12.81
N THR A 105 1.98 -1.53 -11.81
CA THR A 105 0.93 -0.77 -11.13
C THR A 105 1.32 0.70 -11.03
N LEU A 106 0.37 1.57 -11.33
CA LEU A 106 0.48 3.02 -11.22
C LEU A 106 -0.51 3.52 -10.18
N GLY A 107 -0.02 4.17 -9.15
CA GLY A 107 -0.84 4.68 -8.06
C GLY A 107 -0.17 5.79 -7.27
N GLY A 108 -0.69 6.06 -6.10
CA GLY A 108 -0.10 7.02 -5.18
C GLY A 108 -0.44 6.70 -3.74
N ILE A 109 0.30 7.31 -2.85
CA ILE A 109 0.05 7.35 -1.41
C ILE A 109 0.04 8.79 -0.95
N LYS A 110 -0.59 9.06 0.17
CA LYS A 110 -0.55 10.35 0.86
C LYS A 110 -0.52 10.15 2.37
N GLY A 111 -0.03 11.13 3.08
CA GLY A 111 -0.12 11.27 4.52
C GLY A 111 -0.22 12.73 4.91
N SER A 112 -0.79 13.01 6.08
CA SER A 112 -0.90 14.35 6.63
C SER A 112 -1.06 14.26 8.14
N ASP A 113 -0.25 14.99 8.87
CA ASP A 113 -0.35 15.06 10.32
C ASP A 113 -1.66 15.72 10.77
N SER A 114 -2.05 16.82 10.14
CA SER A 114 -3.29 17.54 10.48
C SER A 114 -4.57 16.73 10.22
N GLU A 115 -4.56 15.83 9.21
CA GLU A 115 -5.70 14.94 8.91
C GLU A 115 -5.68 13.66 9.77
N SER A 116 -4.50 13.23 10.27
CA SER A 116 -4.31 11.92 10.91
C SER A 116 -4.17 11.99 12.43
N ALA A 117 -3.69 13.11 12.97
CA ALA A 117 -3.46 13.29 14.40
C ALA A 117 -4.67 13.93 15.08
N ASP A 118 -5.08 13.38 16.23
CA ASP A 118 -6.11 14.01 17.06
C ASP A 118 -5.48 15.13 17.92
N PRO A 119 -5.86 16.39 17.73
CA PRO A 119 -5.30 17.51 18.50
C PRO A 119 -5.57 17.43 20.01
N ASN A 120 -6.54 16.64 20.47
CA ASN A 120 -6.87 16.45 21.88
C ASN A 120 -6.10 15.29 22.55
N ASP A 121 -5.48 14.41 21.77
CA ASP A 121 -4.67 13.30 22.29
C ASP A 121 -3.27 13.84 22.68
N LYS A 122 -2.78 13.44 23.88
CA LYS A 122 -1.49 13.93 24.39
C LYS A 122 -0.31 13.60 23.48
N ASP A 123 -0.31 12.41 22.90
CA ASP A 123 0.79 11.93 22.06
C ASP A 123 0.61 12.41 20.61
N ALA A 124 -0.64 12.54 20.14
CA ALA A 124 -0.94 12.93 18.77
C ALA A 124 -0.92 14.45 18.55
N ALA A 125 -1.16 15.27 19.60
CA ALA A 125 -1.11 16.74 19.50
C ALA A 125 0.25 17.23 18.98
N TYR A 126 1.34 16.58 19.37
CA TYR A 126 2.68 16.90 18.86
C TYR A 126 2.79 16.70 17.35
N ARG A 127 2.24 15.62 16.80
CA ARG A 127 2.21 15.40 15.36
C ARG A 127 1.32 16.43 14.66
N TYR A 128 0.18 16.79 15.26
CA TYR A 128 -0.68 17.83 14.74
C TYR A 128 0.07 19.15 14.59
N VAL A 129 0.88 19.53 15.60
CA VAL A 129 1.72 20.74 15.56
C VAL A 129 2.86 20.60 14.55
N ARG A 130 3.45 19.43 14.36
CA ARG A 130 4.46 19.19 13.32
C ARG A 130 3.94 19.53 11.92
N ASN A 131 2.67 19.23 11.62
CA ASN A 131 1.91 19.64 10.45
C ASN A 131 2.53 19.26 9.10
N LEU A 132 3.26 18.17 9.04
CA LEU A 132 3.83 17.69 7.79
C LEU A 132 2.75 17.00 6.94
N SER A 133 2.87 17.13 5.62
CA SER A 133 1.99 16.47 4.68
C SER A 133 2.73 16.12 3.40
N PHE A 134 2.35 15.02 2.76
CA PHE A 134 2.93 14.61 1.49
C PHE A 134 1.92 13.91 0.59
N ARG A 135 2.23 13.88 -0.68
CA ARG A 135 1.72 12.92 -1.66
C ARG A 135 2.90 12.28 -2.38
N ASN A 136 2.76 11.03 -2.76
CA ASN A 136 3.82 10.32 -3.46
C ASN A 136 3.21 9.46 -4.57
N ARG A 137 3.74 9.57 -5.79
CA ARG A 137 3.35 8.74 -6.94
C ARG A 137 4.21 7.49 -6.98
N ILE A 138 3.57 6.33 -6.94
CA ILE A 138 4.23 5.03 -6.96
C ILE A 138 4.03 4.37 -8.32
N GLN A 139 5.13 3.95 -8.94
CA GLN A 139 5.17 3.12 -10.13
C GLN A 139 5.86 1.81 -9.75
N GLU A 140 5.09 0.73 -9.57
CA GLU A 140 5.58 -0.55 -9.07
C GLU A 140 5.62 -1.59 -10.18
N LEU A 141 6.78 -2.24 -10.36
CA LEU A 141 6.93 -3.49 -11.10
C LEU A 141 7.16 -4.61 -10.10
N SER A 142 6.27 -5.59 -10.05
CA SER A 142 6.35 -6.69 -9.10
C SER A 142 6.26 -8.05 -9.78
N VAL A 143 6.94 -9.04 -9.18
CA VAL A 143 6.86 -10.45 -9.55
C VAL A 143 6.58 -11.23 -8.29
N VAL A 144 5.42 -11.88 -8.23
CA VAL A 144 4.98 -12.66 -7.06
C VAL A 144 4.67 -14.09 -7.43
N GLY A 145 5.10 -15.02 -6.59
CA GLY A 145 4.65 -16.39 -6.57
C GLY A 145 3.35 -16.50 -5.79
N GLN A 146 2.34 -17.16 -6.36
CA GLN A 146 1.09 -17.43 -5.67
C GLN A 146 0.94 -18.96 -5.48
N VAL A 147 0.48 -19.35 -4.29
CA VAL A 147 0.24 -20.73 -3.89
C VAL A 147 -1.22 -20.90 -3.54
N ASP A 148 -1.95 -21.63 -4.35
CA ASP A 148 -3.34 -21.97 -4.07
C ASP A 148 -3.42 -22.93 -2.86
N LEU A 149 -4.29 -22.64 -1.89
CA LEU A 149 -4.46 -23.48 -0.70
C LEU A 149 -5.11 -24.83 -1.04
N PHE A 150 -5.85 -24.88 -2.14
CA PHE A 150 -6.46 -26.12 -2.67
C PHE A 150 -5.87 -26.49 -4.02
N GLU A 151 -5.61 -27.77 -4.21
CA GLU A 151 -5.18 -28.28 -5.52
C GLU A 151 -6.32 -28.23 -6.53
N ASN A 152 -6.08 -27.57 -7.64
CA ASN A 152 -6.96 -27.61 -8.79
C ASN A 152 -6.41 -28.57 -9.85
N GLN A 153 -6.76 -29.86 -9.73
CA GLN A 153 -6.31 -30.92 -10.65
C GLN A 153 -7.07 -30.94 -11.98
N ALA A 154 -8.16 -30.20 -12.07
CA ALA A 154 -8.96 -30.09 -13.28
C ALA A 154 -8.22 -29.28 -14.37
N THR A 155 -8.70 -29.36 -15.60
CA THR A 155 -8.22 -28.51 -16.70
C THR A 155 -8.60 -27.06 -16.44
N TYR A 156 -7.99 -26.12 -17.16
CA TYR A 156 -8.34 -24.70 -17.02
C TYR A 156 -9.83 -24.41 -17.35
N ILE A 157 -10.49 -25.24 -18.13
CA ILE A 157 -11.92 -25.14 -18.47
C ILE A 157 -12.82 -25.53 -17.30
N SER A 158 -12.41 -26.53 -16.50
CA SER A 158 -13.20 -27.10 -15.39
C SER A 158 -12.65 -26.73 -14.00
N ARG A 159 -12.00 -25.56 -13.89
CA ARG A 159 -11.47 -25.04 -12.61
C ARG A 159 -12.57 -24.97 -11.55
N VAL A 160 -12.18 -25.11 -10.28
CA VAL A 160 -13.07 -24.85 -9.13
C VAL A 160 -13.60 -23.43 -9.15
N ARG A 161 -14.78 -23.21 -8.58
CA ARG A 161 -15.43 -21.88 -8.60
C ARG A 161 -14.65 -20.81 -7.86
N TRP A 162 -14.02 -21.16 -6.74
CA TRP A 162 -13.21 -20.22 -5.97
C TRP A 162 -11.97 -20.90 -5.41
N THR A 163 -10.90 -20.16 -5.26
CA THR A 163 -9.61 -20.66 -4.79
C THR A 163 -8.94 -19.58 -3.94
N PRO A 164 -8.80 -19.77 -2.62
CA PRO A 164 -7.98 -18.91 -1.79
C PRO A 164 -6.50 -19.25 -2.02
N TYR A 165 -5.66 -18.23 -1.91
CA TYR A 165 -4.22 -18.35 -2.09
C TYR A 165 -3.46 -17.38 -1.21
N VAL A 166 -2.20 -17.68 -1.01
CA VAL A 166 -1.22 -16.78 -0.43
C VAL A 166 -0.20 -16.40 -1.51
N TYR A 167 0.41 -15.25 -1.37
CA TYR A 167 1.44 -14.82 -2.30
C TYR A 167 2.57 -14.08 -1.60
N ALA A 168 3.77 -14.20 -2.17
CA ALA A 168 4.93 -13.42 -1.81
C ALA A 168 5.85 -13.26 -3.03
N GLY A 169 6.71 -12.24 -3.02
CA GLY A 169 7.62 -12.00 -4.11
C GLY A 169 8.55 -10.80 -3.90
N VAL A 170 8.93 -10.20 -5.01
CA VAL A 170 9.79 -9.03 -5.04
C VAL A 170 9.17 -7.96 -5.92
N ALA A 171 9.43 -6.71 -5.56
CA ALA A 171 9.02 -5.55 -6.34
C ALA A 171 10.15 -4.51 -6.38
N VAL A 172 10.17 -3.76 -7.46
CA VAL A 172 10.96 -2.53 -7.58
C VAL A 172 9.97 -1.43 -7.90
N PHE A 173 10.10 -0.31 -7.22
CA PHE A 173 9.22 0.82 -7.43
C PHE A 173 9.98 2.13 -7.53
N HIS A 174 9.45 3.02 -8.34
CA HIS A 174 9.85 4.43 -8.37
C HIS A 174 8.86 5.23 -7.56
N HIS A 175 9.36 6.12 -6.72
CA HIS A 175 8.58 7.04 -5.91
C HIS A 175 9.17 8.45 -6.00
N ASN A 176 8.33 9.46 -5.74
CA ASN A 176 8.77 10.85 -5.69
C ASN A 176 7.84 11.62 -4.73
N PRO A 177 8.24 11.76 -3.45
CA PRO A 177 7.44 12.50 -2.48
C PRO A 177 7.39 13.99 -2.83
N GLN A 178 6.21 14.55 -2.76
CA GLN A 178 5.90 15.95 -3.01
C GLN A 178 5.07 16.50 -1.86
N ALA A 179 5.26 17.78 -1.54
CA ALA A 179 4.37 18.51 -0.64
C ALA A 179 3.99 19.86 -1.22
N GLN A 180 2.94 20.44 -0.67
CA GLN A 180 2.43 21.74 -1.10
C GLN A 180 3.24 22.86 -0.43
N VAL A 181 3.67 23.82 -1.21
CA VAL A 181 4.45 24.97 -0.72
C VAL A 181 3.56 25.83 0.20
N PRO A 182 4.04 26.22 1.39
CA PRO A 182 3.33 27.12 2.28
C PRO A 182 3.21 28.53 1.71
N ASP A 183 2.32 29.34 2.28
CA ASP A 183 2.09 30.73 1.84
C ASP A 183 3.29 31.60 2.16
N THR A 184 3.95 31.33 3.28
CA THR A 184 5.08 32.16 3.78
C THR A 184 6.29 31.29 4.14
N ASP A 185 7.46 31.91 4.09
CA ASP A 185 8.69 31.37 4.66
C ASP A 185 8.70 31.44 6.20
N LEU A 186 9.81 31.00 6.82
CA LEU A 186 9.96 31.03 8.30
C LEU A 186 10.05 32.44 8.89
N GLN A 187 10.28 33.46 8.07
CA GLN A 187 10.34 34.88 8.48
C GLN A 187 9.04 35.62 8.18
N GLY A 188 8.03 34.95 7.60
CA GLY A 188 6.75 35.55 7.24
C GLY A 188 6.71 36.25 5.89
N ASN A 189 7.74 36.09 5.05
CA ASN A 189 7.72 36.63 3.69
C ASN A 189 6.95 35.67 2.77
N SER A 190 6.17 36.21 1.83
CA SER A 190 5.40 35.39 0.88
C SER A 190 6.31 34.63 -0.07
N LEU A 191 6.04 33.34 -0.27
CA LEU A 191 6.71 32.51 -1.25
C LEU A 191 6.01 32.64 -2.61
N SER A 192 6.80 32.80 -3.68
CA SER A 192 6.29 33.07 -5.03
C SER A 192 5.51 31.89 -5.63
N ASN A 193 5.73 30.68 -5.15
CA ASN A 193 5.11 29.43 -5.59
C ASN A 193 4.19 28.80 -4.52
N ALA A 194 3.63 29.62 -3.65
CA ALA A 194 2.69 29.19 -2.62
C ALA A 194 1.53 28.37 -3.22
N GLY A 195 1.18 27.27 -2.58
CA GLY A 195 0.15 26.35 -3.04
C GLY A 195 0.55 25.37 -4.15
N GLU A 196 1.72 25.52 -4.77
CA GLU A 196 2.23 24.57 -5.77
C GLU A 196 2.76 23.29 -5.11
N TRP A 197 2.73 22.20 -5.87
CA TRP A 197 3.33 20.95 -5.43
C TRP A 197 4.77 20.85 -5.92
N VAL A 198 5.69 20.69 -4.98
CA VAL A 198 7.13 20.59 -5.27
C VAL A 198 7.68 19.25 -4.82
N ASP A 199 8.71 18.78 -5.51
CA ASP A 199 9.45 17.58 -5.17
C ASP A 199 10.29 17.83 -3.91
N LEU A 200 10.19 16.94 -2.91
CA LEU A 200 10.89 17.11 -1.63
C LEU A 200 12.35 16.66 -1.70
N LYS A 201 12.66 15.65 -2.51
CA LYS A 201 14.02 15.13 -2.63
C LYS A 201 15.09 16.19 -2.93
N PRO A 202 14.90 17.14 -3.89
CA PRO A 202 15.91 18.18 -4.16
C PRO A 202 16.12 19.13 -2.97
N LEU A 203 15.12 19.32 -2.13
CA LEU A 203 15.16 20.22 -0.99
C LEU A 203 15.95 19.67 0.19
N LYS A 204 16.13 18.34 0.25
CA LYS A 204 16.89 17.64 1.31
C LYS A 204 16.48 18.10 2.71
N THR A 205 15.21 18.09 3.00
CA THR A 205 14.59 18.63 4.22
C THR A 205 15.23 18.13 5.53
N GLU A 206 15.90 16.97 5.49
CA GLU A 206 16.71 16.40 6.59
C GLU A 206 18.22 16.40 6.28
N GLY A 207 18.68 17.21 5.32
CA GLY A 207 20.08 17.28 4.93
C GLY A 207 20.61 16.01 4.27
N LYS A 208 19.76 15.02 3.97
CA LYS A 208 20.12 13.73 3.40
C LYS A 208 19.59 13.57 1.99
N ASP A 209 20.35 12.86 1.16
CA ASP A 209 19.90 12.42 -0.17
C ASP A 209 19.45 10.96 -0.12
N TYR A 210 18.38 10.63 -0.81
CA TYR A 210 17.85 9.27 -0.92
C TYR A 210 17.52 8.91 -2.36
N LYS A 211 17.39 7.60 -2.62
CA LYS A 211 17.14 7.10 -3.98
C LYS A 211 15.64 7.01 -4.24
N LEU A 212 15.20 7.47 -5.41
CA LEU A 212 13.78 7.37 -5.83
C LEU A 212 13.39 5.98 -6.35
N ILE A 213 14.36 5.11 -6.66
CA ILE A 213 14.11 3.71 -7.03
C ILE A 213 14.45 2.84 -5.84
N GLN A 214 13.48 2.09 -5.38
CA GLN A 214 13.58 1.26 -4.18
C GLN A 214 13.02 -0.14 -4.43
N ALA A 215 13.42 -1.08 -3.58
CA ALA A 215 12.89 -2.42 -3.55
C ALA A 215 11.81 -2.59 -2.48
N ALA A 216 10.91 -3.55 -2.68
CA ALA A 216 9.94 -3.97 -1.68
C ALA A 216 9.71 -5.48 -1.74
N ILE A 217 9.21 -6.03 -0.65
CA ILE A 217 8.73 -7.41 -0.55
C ILE A 217 7.20 -7.38 -0.49
N PRO A 218 6.50 -7.64 -1.60
CA PRO A 218 5.07 -7.85 -1.60
C PRO A 218 4.72 -9.21 -1.01
N PHE A 219 3.76 -9.25 -0.09
CA PHE A 219 3.18 -10.48 0.44
C PHE A 219 1.74 -10.26 0.89
N GLY A 220 0.93 -11.32 0.85
CA GLY A 220 -0.47 -11.18 1.23
C GLY A 220 -1.28 -12.44 0.94
N ILE A 221 -2.60 -12.23 1.00
CA ILE A 221 -3.61 -13.25 0.78
C ILE A 221 -4.57 -12.81 -0.30
N GLY A 222 -5.22 -13.75 -0.94
CA GLY A 222 -6.24 -13.46 -1.93
C GLY A 222 -7.19 -14.62 -2.16
N ALA A 223 -8.24 -14.32 -2.89
CA ALA A 223 -9.20 -15.32 -3.37
C ALA A 223 -9.51 -15.07 -4.84
N ARG A 224 -9.51 -16.13 -5.63
CA ARG A 224 -9.84 -16.13 -7.06
C ARG A 224 -11.18 -16.78 -7.26
N PHE A 225 -12.05 -16.14 -8.03
CA PHE A 225 -13.37 -16.62 -8.40
C PHE A 225 -13.44 -16.77 -9.91
N ARG A 226 -13.85 -17.95 -10.36
CA ARG A 226 -14.08 -18.22 -11.77
C ARG A 226 -15.42 -17.61 -12.20
N ILE A 227 -15.37 -16.66 -13.15
CA ILE A 227 -16.56 -16.11 -13.80
C ILE A 227 -17.04 -17.06 -14.88
N ASN A 228 -16.14 -17.47 -15.76
CA ASN A 228 -16.40 -18.43 -16.84
C ASN A 228 -15.16 -19.26 -17.16
N GLU A 229 -15.16 -19.97 -18.28
CA GLU A 229 -14.05 -20.86 -18.68
C GLU A 229 -12.73 -20.11 -18.89
N LEU A 230 -12.77 -18.85 -19.31
CA LEU A 230 -11.59 -18.07 -19.68
C LEU A 230 -11.34 -16.88 -18.74
N MET A 231 -12.28 -16.54 -17.85
CA MET A 231 -12.19 -15.33 -17.02
C MET A 231 -12.28 -15.67 -15.54
N ASP A 232 -11.40 -15.04 -14.79
CA ASP A 232 -11.39 -15.06 -13.32
C ASP A 232 -11.40 -13.61 -12.79
N ILE A 233 -12.07 -13.41 -11.66
CA ILE A 233 -11.91 -12.21 -10.82
C ILE A 233 -11.19 -12.63 -9.55
N SER A 234 -10.25 -11.83 -9.08
CA SER A 234 -9.57 -12.05 -7.80
C SER A 234 -9.59 -10.81 -6.94
N GLY A 235 -9.77 -11.03 -5.63
CA GLY A 235 -9.57 -10.04 -4.59
C GLY A 235 -8.30 -10.37 -3.81
N GLU A 236 -7.43 -9.40 -3.58
CA GLU A 236 -6.18 -9.54 -2.84
C GLU A 236 -6.07 -8.45 -1.78
N PHE A 237 -5.49 -8.81 -0.64
CA PHE A 237 -5.04 -7.87 0.37
C PHE A 237 -3.60 -8.22 0.74
N GLY A 238 -2.71 -7.25 0.66
CA GLY A 238 -1.30 -7.50 0.94
C GLY A 238 -0.54 -6.27 1.34
N PHE A 239 0.64 -6.54 1.84
CA PHE A 239 1.61 -5.58 2.33
C PHE A 239 2.75 -5.43 1.34
N ARG A 240 3.35 -4.24 1.35
CA ARG A 240 4.59 -3.90 0.66
C ARG A 240 5.57 -3.45 1.72
N TYR A 241 6.39 -4.38 2.20
CA TYR A 241 7.50 -4.03 3.09
C TYR A 241 8.60 -3.39 2.25
N THR A 242 8.88 -2.11 2.49
CA THR A 242 9.90 -1.38 1.74
C THR A 242 11.23 -1.35 2.50
N PHE A 243 12.32 -1.06 1.79
CA PHE A 243 13.64 -0.89 2.39
C PHE A 243 14.03 0.58 2.54
N THR A 244 13.08 1.49 2.32
CA THR A 244 13.24 2.93 2.51
C THR A 244 12.38 3.42 3.67
N ASP A 245 12.78 4.55 4.22
CA ASP A 245 12.11 5.32 5.23
C ASP A 245 11.81 6.76 4.73
N TYR A 246 11.79 6.91 3.42
CA TYR A 246 11.61 8.20 2.76
C TYR A 246 10.46 8.18 1.74
N LEU A 247 9.42 7.37 2.00
CA LEU A 247 8.21 7.45 1.18
C LEU A 247 7.46 8.76 1.40
N ASP A 248 7.63 9.36 2.59
CA ASP A 248 7.01 10.62 3.02
C ASP A 248 8.01 11.77 3.21
N ASP A 249 9.31 11.55 2.90
CA ASP A 249 10.41 12.49 3.12
C ASP A 249 10.73 12.73 4.61
N VAL A 250 10.32 11.81 5.50
CA VAL A 250 10.53 11.92 6.95
C VAL A 250 11.14 10.63 7.48
N SER A 251 12.25 10.74 8.24
CA SER A 251 12.96 9.56 8.75
C SER A 251 13.66 9.81 10.08
N TYR A 252 14.33 10.97 10.24
CA TYR A 252 15.22 11.21 11.36
C TYR A 252 14.87 12.47 12.13
N ASN A 253 15.89 13.32 12.33
CA ASN A 253 15.81 14.55 13.11
C ASN A 253 15.87 15.77 12.19
N TYR A 254 15.36 16.88 12.70
CA TYR A 254 15.59 18.16 12.07
C TYR A 254 17.09 18.47 11.99
N VAL A 255 17.49 19.13 10.91
CA VAL A 255 18.85 19.65 10.72
C VAL A 255 18.86 21.16 10.97
N ASP A 256 20.04 21.71 11.15
CA ASP A 256 20.20 23.15 11.25
C ASP A 256 19.71 23.84 9.97
N PHE A 257 18.82 24.80 10.09
CA PHE A 257 18.30 25.57 8.95
C PHE A 257 19.38 26.27 8.15
N ALA A 258 20.51 26.61 8.76
CA ALA A 258 21.65 27.17 8.07
C ALA A 258 22.27 26.20 7.03
N THR A 259 22.02 24.88 7.19
CA THR A 259 22.51 23.85 6.26
C THR A 259 21.56 23.56 5.10
N LEU A 260 20.35 24.11 5.12
CA LEU A 260 19.34 23.94 4.09
C LEU A 260 19.45 25.02 3.01
N ASP A 261 19.39 24.58 1.75
CA ASP A 261 19.56 25.45 0.58
C ASP A 261 18.27 26.25 0.27
N GLY A 262 18.27 27.52 0.68
CA GLY A 262 17.20 28.47 0.38
C GLY A 262 15.99 28.41 1.31
N GLU A 263 15.17 29.46 1.27
CA GLU A 263 14.03 29.63 2.18
C GLU A 263 12.92 28.59 1.92
N LEU A 264 12.78 28.15 0.68
CA LEU A 264 11.82 27.09 0.36
C LEU A 264 12.15 25.78 1.08
N ALA A 265 13.43 25.37 1.10
CA ALA A 265 13.82 24.13 1.77
C ALA A 265 13.56 24.20 3.28
N LYS A 266 13.82 25.34 3.90
CA LYS A 266 13.56 25.61 5.32
C LYS A 266 12.05 25.56 5.61
N ALA A 267 11.24 26.26 4.80
CA ALA A 267 9.78 26.27 4.93
C ALA A 267 9.16 24.87 4.74
N MET A 268 9.71 24.05 3.86
CA MET A 268 9.25 22.68 3.65
C MET A 268 9.75 21.72 4.73
N ALA A 269 10.88 21.98 5.37
CA ALA A 269 11.37 21.18 6.48
C ALA A 269 10.57 21.39 7.77
N TYR A 270 10.09 22.63 8.03
CA TYR A 270 9.38 23.01 9.23
C TYR A 270 8.04 23.68 8.91
N ARG A 271 6.94 23.04 9.34
CA ARG A 271 5.55 23.44 9.01
C ARG A 271 4.71 23.85 10.23
N SER A 272 5.29 23.83 11.43
CA SER A 272 4.55 24.15 12.67
C SER A 272 4.11 25.64 12.75
N ASN A 273 4.75 26.53 12.01
CA ASN A 273 4.39 27.94 11.91
C ASN A 273 3.05 28.19 11.20
N GLU A 274 2.52 27.20 10.47
CA GLU A 274 1.22 27.27 9.79
C GLU A 274 0.05 26.88 10.71
N VAL A 275 0.35 26.29 11.88
CA VAL A 275 -0.68 25.82 12.80
C VAL A 275 -1.25 26.99 13.58
N ALA A 276 -2.54 27.26 13.36
CA ALA A 276 -3.23 28.32 14.11
C ALA A 276 -3.62 27.83 15.52
N PRO A 277 -3.56 28.71 16.54
CA PRO A 277 -4.13 28.44 17.85
C PRO A 277 -5.63 28.13 17.79
N GLY A 278 -6.14 27.38 18.79
CA GLY A 278 -7.56 27.11 18.95
C GLY A 278 -8.00 25.70 18.50
N ALA A 279 -7.09 24.87 17.99
CA ALA A 279 -7.40 23.49 17.62
C ALA A 279 -7.69 22.63 18.87
N SER A 280 -6.94 22.81 19.94
CA SER A 280 -7.17 22.23 21.27
C SER A 280 -6.32 22.93 22.33
N THR A 281 -6.67 22.77 23.60
CA THR A 281 -5.86 23.28 24.73
C THR A 281 -4.43 22.75 24.69
N LYS A 282 -4.22 21.48 24.25
CA LYS A 282 -2.91 20.88 24.15
C LYS A 282 -2.07 21.48 23.02
N VAL A 283 -2.68 21.70 21.88
CA VAL A 283 -2.01 22.41 20.76
C VAL A 283 -1.63 23.82 21.19
N ASP A 284 -2.52 24.52 21.86
CA ASP A 284 -2.26 25.88 22.34
C ASP A 284 -1.12 25.92 23.39
N GLU A 285 -1.06 24.94 24.32
CA GLU A 285 0.04 24.79 25.27
C GLU A 285 1.39 24.58 24.54
N ILE A 286 1.42 23.78 23.49
CA ILE A 286 2.64 23.50 22.70
C ILE A 286 3.06 24.76 21.93
N LEU A 287 2.13 25.44 21.28
CA LEU A 287 2.40 26.65 20.51
C LEU A 287 2.82 27.87 21.43
N ALA A 288 2.41 27.84 22.67
CA ALA A 288 2.76 28.90 23.66
C ALA A 288 4.19 28.76 24.20
N ASP A 289 4.97 27.74 23.84
CA ASP A 289 6.37 27.57 24.22
C ASP A 289 7.32 27.75 23.02
N PRO A 290 7.47 28.99 22.50
CA PRO A 290 8.35 29.24 21.37
C PRO A 290 9.82 29.18 21.81
N PHE A 291 10.65 28.81 20.86
CA PHE A 291 12.09 28.81 21.00
C PHE A 291 12.74 29.55 19.83
N THR A 292 13.53 30.56 20.13
CA THR A 292 14.24 31.36 19.11
C THR A 292 15.73 31.09 19.18
N ALA A 293 16.31 30.68 18.06
CA ALA A 293 17.73 30.49 17.84
C ALA A 293 18.09 30.77 16.38
N ASP A 294 19.28 31.30 16.13
CA ASP A 294 19.84 31.52 14.80
C ASP A 294 18.94 32.33 13.85
N GLY A 295 18.13 33.24 14.43
CA GLY A 295 17.22 34.09 13.67
C GLY A 295 15.90 33.45 13.30
N TYR A 296 15.62 32.20 13.73
CA TYR A 296 14.36 31.50 13.51
C TYR A 296 13.64 31.24 14.82
N THR A 297 12.33 31.41 14.81
CA THR A 297 11.44 31.06 15.93
C THR A 297 10.73 29.75 15.61
N THR A 298 10.95 28.72 16.42
CA THR A 298 10.32 27.41 16.32
C THR A 298 9.52 27.11 17.57
N VAL A 299 8.72 26.06 17.53
CA VAL A 299 8.10 25.49 18.73
C VAL A 299 9.11 24.58 19.42
N ARG A 300 9.16 24.61 20.76
CA ARG A 300 10.09 23.77 21.52
C ARG A 300 9.87 22.27 21.21
N GLY A 301 10.95 21.57 20.87
CA GLY A 301 10.93 20.16 20.47
C GLY A 301 10.71 19.93 18.97
N TYR A 302 10.56 21.02 18.18
CA TYR A 302 10.45 20.96 16.72
C TYR A 302 11.29 22.03 16.06
N GLY A 303 11.94 21.65 14.94
CA GLY A 303 12.66 22.57 14.09
C GLY A 303 14.09 22.88 14.53
N ARG A 304 14.56 22.39 15.67
CA ARG A 304 15.96 22.54 16.07
C ARG A 304 16.79 21.38 15.53
N ALA A 305 18.04 21.65 15.24
CA ALA A 305 18.99 20.59 14.91
C ALA A 305 19.02 19.54 16.03
N GLY A 306 18.70 18.30 15.68
CA GLY A 306 18.63 17.17 16.60
C GLY A 306 17.25 16.89 17.22
N ASP A 307 16.28 17.80 17.11
CA ASP A 307 14.89 17.48 17.48
C ASP A 307 14.33 16.37 16.56
N GLN A 308 13.48 15.52 17.12
CA GLN A 308 12.90 14.43 16.36
C GLN A 308 11.91 14.94 15.30
N ARG A 309 12.14 14.60 14.03
CA ARG A 309 11.21 14.88 12.92
C ARG A 309 10.42 13.64 12.54
N GLY A 310 11.05 12.47 12.53
CA GLY A 310 10.47 11.17 12.23
C GLY A 310 11.00 10.06 13.13
N THR A 311 10.76 8.82 12.72
CA THR A 311 11.29 7.61 13.37
C THR A 311 12.08 6.78 12.35
N ASP A 312 13.17 6.13 12.76
CA ASP A 312 13.97 5.23 11.89
C ASP A 312 13.25 3.88 11.66
N ALA A 313 11.98 3.92 11.31
CA ALA A 313 11.16 2.76 11.04
C ALA A 313 10.82 2.70 9.56
N LYS A 314 11.16 1.58 8.87
CA LYS A 314 10.92 1.46 7.43
C LYS A 314 9.45 1.60 7.09
N ASP A 315 9.19 2.43 6.10
CA ASP A 315 7.85 2.67 5.59
C ASP A 315 7.22 1.42 4.99
N LEU A 316 5.93 1.33 5.14
CA LEU A 316 5.10 0.23 4.67
C LEU A 316 3.87 0.80 3.95
N TYR A 317 3.39 0.14 2.90
CA TYR A 317 2.05 0.42 2.38
C TYR A 317 1.28 -0.86 2.11
N THR A 318 -0.04 -0.79 2.25
CA THR A 318 -0.92 -1.90 1.90
C THR A 318 -1.54 -1.68 0.53
N VAL A 319 -1.85 -2.79 -0.12
CA VAL A 319 -2.49 -2.82 -1.43
C VAL A 319 -3.67 -3.76 -1.38
N THR A 320 -4.86 -3.20 -1.54
CA THR A 320 -6.07 -3.98 -1.80
C THR A 320 -6.31 -3.98 -3.30
N THR A 321 -6.40 -5.17 -3.90
CA THR A 321 -6.50 -5.35 -5.36
C THR A 321 -7.77 -6.09 -5.73
N VAL A 322 -8.46 -5.59 -6.75
CA VAL A 322 -9.44 -6.36 -7.52
C VAL A 322 -8.90 -6.52 -8.93
N ARG A 323 -8.67 -7.77 -9.35
CA ARG A 323 -8.08 -8.09 -10.66
C ARG A 323 -9.02 -8.94 -11.49
N LEU A 324 -9.25 -8.53 -12.72
CA LEU A 324 -9.91 -9.32 -13.76
C LEU A 324 -8.85 -9.94 -14.66
N THR A 325 -8.88 -11.26 -14.83
CA THR A 325 -7.88 -12.03 -15.55
C THR A 325 -8.53 -12.77 -16.71
N TYR A 326 -7.89 -12.76 -17.89
CA TYR A 326 -8.32 -13.47 -19.09
C TYR A 326 -7.25 -14.45 -19.56
N ILE A 327 -7.61 -15.73 -19.74
CA ILE A 327 -6.72 -16.82 -20.17
C ILE A 327 -6.53 -16.75 -21.69
N ILE A 328 -5.26 -16.58 -22.13
CA ILE A 328 -4.89 -16.38 -23.55
C ILE A 328 -4.38 -17.64 -24.22
N ASN A 329 -3.94 -18.65 -23.46
CA ASN A 329 -3.35 -19.85 -24.05
C ASN A 329 -4.43 -20.89 -24.34
N ARG A 330 -4.90 -20.93 -25.57
CA ARG A 330 -5.86 -21.90 -26.09
C ARG A 330 -5.15 -23.10 -26.67
N ASN A 331 -4.72 -24.06 -25.87
CA ASN A 331 -4.46 -25.41 -26.40
C ASN A 331 -5.78 -26.15 -26.56
N TYR A 332 -6.55 -25.79 -27.58
CA TYR A 332 -7.66 -26.61 -28.05
C TYR A 332 -7.11 -27.86 -28.70
N HIS A 333 -6.97 -28.94 -27.96
CA HIS A 333 -7.02 -30.25 -28.59
C HIS A 333 -8.48 -30.49 -29.02
N ARG A 334 -8.81 -30.12 -30.28
CA ARG A 334 -10.00 -30.63 -30.90
C ARG A 334 -9.94 -32.16 -30.77
N ALA A 335 -10.92 -32.74 -30.06
CA ALA A 335 -11.13 -34.17 -30.11
C ALA A 335 -11.28 -34.53 -31.58
N LYS A 336 -10.32 -35.24 -32.14
CA LYS A 336 -10.47 -35.88 -33.42
C LYS A 336 -11.47 -37.02 -33.19
N PHE A 337 -12.73 -36.75 -33.46
CA PHE A 337 -13.67 -37.86 -33.66
C PHE A 337 -13.17 -38.63 -34.87
N ARG A 338 -12.76 -39.86 -34.65
CA ARG A 338 -12.63 -40.89 -35.66
C ARG A 338 -13.94 -41.64 -35.70
#